data_d2ddabd33335e36f98e78fdcf8468ff0
#
_entry.id   d2ddabd33335e36f98e78fdcf8468ff0
#
_cell.length_a   1.000
_cell.length_b   1.000
_cell.length_c   1.000
_cell.angle_alpha   90.00
_cell.angle_beta   90.00
_cell.angle_gamma   90.00
#
_symmetry.space_group_name_H-M   'P 1'
#
loop_
_entity.id
_entity.type
_entity.pdbx_description
1 polymer ?
#
loop_
_entity_poly.entity_id
_entity_poly.type
_entity_poly.pdbx_seq_one_letter_code
_entity_poly.pdbx_strand_id
1 'polypeptide(L)'
;MRTARAARAVQLSGACGRANKERGYPSVENFWNDLNKLLSDFYKVTVYKGRWVQYLEGLGMTIALAALACQIGVCIGVLVALVKYYAGGKKSFGWKTVNAACGIYVTVIRGTPIVVQLLIAYTILFNGSFEACVFAFGVNSGAYVAEIIRGGIASIDPGQAEAGRSLGLSEGATMRLIVLPQAVKNILPALFNEFIALLKETSVAGYIAARDLTKVSDSIRGIAFNSAPLFIAAAIYLLLVVGMTAIQKKMERRLAQSDRG
;
A
#
# COMPACT_ATOMS: atom_id res chain seq x y z
N MET A 1 17.20 -56.27 -43.21
CA MET A 1 17.40 -55.91 -41.81
C MET A 1 17.16 -54.45 -41.42
N ARG A 2 17.39 -53.47 -42.34
CA ARG A 2 17.19 -52.02 -42.05
C ARG A 2 15.72 -51.62 -41.99
N THR A 3 14.85 -52.17 -42.78
CA THR A 3 13.41 -51.86 -42.83
C THR A 3 12.63 -52.30 -41.57
N ALA A 4 13.02 -53.42 -40.94
CA ALA A 4 12.37 -53.91 -39.74
C ALA A 4 12.73 -53.07 -38.48
N ARG A 5 13.92 -52.46 -38.43
CA ARG A 5 14.33 -51.51 -37.37
C ARG A 5 13.58 -50.17 -37.43
N ALA A 6 13.36 -49.67 -38.66
CA ALA A 6 12.60 -48.42 -38.87
C ALA A 6 11.12 -48.58 -38.45
N ALA A 7 10.50 -49.73 -38.84
CA ALA A 7 9.13 -50.01 -38.48
C ALA A 7 8.94 -50.16 -36.93
N ARG A 8 9.91 -50.79 -36.25
CA ARG A 8 9.90 -50.90 -34.77
C ARG A 8 10.09 -49.55 -34.08
N ALA A 9 10.92 -48.67 -34.62
CA ALA A 9 11.11 -47.32 -34.06
C ALA A 9 9.84 -46.46 -34.18
N VAL A 10 9.11 -46.54 -35.30
CA VAL A 10 7.82 -45.87 -35.47
C VAL A 10 6.74 -46.44 -34.56
N GLN A 11 6.68 -47.77 -34.37
CA GLN A 11 5.74 -48.41 -33.43
C GLN A 11 6.04 -48.04 -31.96
N LEU A 12 7.31 -47.97 -31.59
CA LEU A 12 7.70 -47.55 -30.21
C LEU A 12 7.42 -46.07 -29.96
N SER A 13 7.60 -45.20 -30.96
CA SER A 13 7.24 -43.76 -30.80
C SER A 13 5.71 -43.58 -30.68
N GLY A 14 4.94 -44.33 -31.45
CA GLY A 14 3.47 -44.30 -31.36
C GLY A 14 2.91 -44.92 -30.07
N ALA A 15 3.57 -45.93 -29.48
CA ALA A 15 3.24 -46.48 -28.21
C ALA A 15 3.62 -45.57 -27.02
N CYS A 16 4.78 -44.90 -27.12
CA CYS A 16 5.22 -43.91 -26.14
C CYS A 16 4.28 -42.69 -26.12
N GLY A 17 3.83 -42.21 -27.29
CA GLY A 17 2.86 -41.12 -27.42
C GLY A 17 1.48 -41.49 -26.83
N ARG A 18 1.02 -42.75 -26.97
CA ARG A 18 -0.23 -43.22 -26.37
C ARG A 18 -0.13 -43.40 -24.87
N ALA A 19 0.95 -43.97 -24.38
CA ALA A 19 1.18 -44.15 -22.94
C ALA A 19 1.36 -42.79 -22.20
N ASN A 20 1.86 -41.77 -22.87
CA ASN A 20 1.97 -40.43 -22.32
C ASN A 20 0.59 -39.70 -22.29
N LYS A 21 -0.27 -39.97 -23.25
CA LYS A 21 -1.65 -39.44 -23.31
C LYS A 21 -2.54 -40.09 -22.22
N GLU A 22 -2.33 -41.36 -21.91
CA GLU A 22 -3.06 -42.07 -20.85
C GLU A 22 -2.58 -41.68 -19.44
N ARG A 23 -1.35 -41.21 -19.28
CA ARG A 23 -0.78 -40.71 -18.01
C ARG A 23 -1.03 -39.22 -17.74
N GLY A 24 -1.75 -38.51 -18.59
CA GLY A 24 -2.09 -37.10 -18.35
C GLY A 24 -0.90 -36.12 -18.46
N TYR A 25 0.27 -36.58 -18.93
CA TYR A 25 1.39 -35.67 -19.16
C TYR A 25 1.12 -34.85 -20.43
N PRO A 26 1.24 -33.49 -20.34
CA PRO A 26 1.10 -32.64 -21.52
C PRO A 26 2.16 -33.02 -22.56
N SER A 27 1.72 -33.25 -23.81
CA SER A 27 2.66 -33.46 -24.90
C SER A 27 3.49 -32.20 -25.12
N VAL A 28 4.71 -32.33 -25.64
CA VAL A 28 5.59 -31.19 -25.95
C VAL A 28 4.88 -30.16 -26.86
N GLU A 29 4.05 -30.64 -27.80
CA GLU A 29 3.21 -29.79 -28.66
C GLU A 29 2.18 -28.97 -27.87
N ASN A 30 1.53 -29.58 -26.86
CA ASN A 30 0.58 -28.86 -26.01
C ASN A 30 1.29 -27.78 -25.20
N PHE A 31 2.50 -28.06 -24.68
CA PHE A 31 3.30 -27.07 -23.96
C PHE A 31 3.64 -25.85 -24.85
N TRP A 32 4.08 -26.06 -26.10
CA TRP A 32 4.38 -24.97 -27.01
C TRP A 32 3.14 -24.18 -27.43
N ASN A 33 2.01 -24.84 -27.62
CA ASN A 33 0.74 -24.21 -27.93
C ASN A 33 0.24 -23.36 -26.77
N ASP A 34 0.33 -23.88 -25.54
CA ASP A 34 -0.03 -23.13 -24.33
C ASP A 34 0.90 -21.94 -24.10
N LEU A 35 2.21 -22.09 -24.32
CA LEU A 35 3.18 -21.01 -24.24
C LEU A 35 2.91 -19.92 -25.28
N ASN A 36 2.66 -20.27 -26.53
CA ASN A 36 2.32 -19.32 -27.59
C ASN A 36 1.01 -18.59 -27.31
N LYS A 37 0.03 -19.28 -26.76
CA LYS A 37 -1.23 -18.67 -26.32
C LYS A 37 -1.00 -17.69 -25.18
N LEU A 38 -0.22 -18.06 -24.16
CA LEU A 38 0.19 -17.18 -23.07
C LEU A 38 0.91 -15.93 -23.56
N LEU A 39 1.88 -16.08 -24.48
CA LEU A 39 2.61 -14.95 -25.06
C LEU A 39 1.70 -14.04 -25.89
N SER A 40 0.81 -14.62 -26.71
CA SER A 40 -0.19 -13.88 -27.48
C SER A 40 -1.16 -13.11 -26.58
N ASP A 41 -1.62 -13.73 -25.52
CA ASP A 41 -2.52 -13.11 -24.55
C ASP A 41 -1.82 -12.00 -23.76
N PHE A 42 -0.56 -12.23 -23.36
CA PHE A 42 0.26 -11.21 -22.72
C PHE A 42 0.48 -10.00 -23.65
N TYR A 43 0.81 -10.23 -24.91
CA TYR A 43 0.94 -9.16 -25.90
C TYR A 43 -0.36 -8.37 -26.07
N LYS A 44 -1.50 -9.06 -26.19
CA LYS A 44 -2.82 -8.43 -26.31
C LYS A 44 -3.18 -7.55 -25.13
N VAL A 45 -2.87 -7.97 -23.91
CA VAL A 45 -3.26 -7.24 -22.69
C VAL A 45 -2.26 -6.14 -22.32
N THR A 46 -1.02 -6.19 -22.85
CA THR A 46 0.04 -5.24 -22.46
C THR A 46 0.35 -4.25 -23.58
N VAL A 47 0.59 -4.73 -24.80
CA VAL A 47 1.14 -3.92 -25.89
C VAL A 47 0.07 -3.47 -26.88
N TYR A 48 -0.89 -4.33 -27.18
CA TYR A 48 -1.93 -4.06 -28.17
C TYR A 48 -2.69 -2.76 -27.88
N LYS A 49 -2.83 -1.89 -28.88
CA LYS A 49 -3.47 -0.56 -28.75
C LYS A 49 -2.84 0.36 -27.70
N GLY A 50 -1.57 0.19 -27.39
CA GLY A 50 -0.87 1.06 -26.43
C GLY A 50 -1.33 0.89 -24.98
N ARG A 51 -1.84 -0.29 -24.59
CA ARG A 51 -2.35 -0.55 -23.23
C ARG A 51 -1.32 -0.33 -22.13
N TRP A 52 -0.03 -0.50 -22.43
CA TRP A 52 1.04 -0.19 -21.47
C TRP A 52 1.01 1.26 -20.97
N VAL A 53 0.59 2.21 -21.83
CA VAL A 53 0.41 3.62 -21.41
C VAL A 53 -0.69 3.74 -20.36
N GLN A 54 -1.79 3.02 -20.53
CA GLN A 54 -2.89 3.02 -19.57
C GLN A 54 -2.45 2.49 -18.19
N TYR A 55 -1.59 1.46 -18.15
CA TYR A 55 -1.02 0.99 -16.88
C TYR A 55 -0.13 2.05 -16.22
N LEU A 56 0.66 2.79 -17.01
CA LEU A 56 1.50 3.89 -16.50
C LEU A 56 0.65 5.05 -16.00
N GLU A 57 -0.42 5.42 -16.70
CA GLU A 57 -1.39 6.43 -16.24
C GLU A 57 -2.06 6.00 -14.94
N GLY A 58 -2.52 4.75 -14.87
CA GLY A 58 -3.10 4.18 -13.65
C GLY A 58 -2.12 4.14 -12.48
N LEU A 59 -0.86 3.79 -12.74
CA LEU A 59 0.21 3.83 -11.74
C LEU A 59 0.48 5.27 -11.28
N GLY A 60 0.53 6.23 -12.20
CA GLY A 60 0.67 7.66 -11.89
C GLY A 60 -0.45 8.14 -10.99
N MET A 61 -1.70 7.79 -11.29
CA MET A 61 -2.88 8.09 -10.48
C MET A 61 -2.76 7.47 -9.07
N THR A 62 -2.40 6.20 -8.98
CA THR A 62 -2.16 5.50 -7.70
C THR A 62 -1.15 6.24 -6.83
N ILE A 63 0.00 6.62 -7.40
CA ILE A 63 1.06 7.34 -6.67
C ILE A 63 0.59 8.74 -6.28
N ALA A 64 -0.09 9.46 -7.17
CA ALA A 64 -0.59 10.80 -6.88
C ALA A 64 -1.63 10.78 -5.75
N LEU A 65 -2.60 9.86 -5.78
CA LEU A 65 -3.59 9.70 -4.71
C LEU A 65 -2.91 9.38 -3.38
N ALA A 66 -1.99 8.42 -3.35
CA ALA A 66 -1.29 8.04 -2.12
C ALA A 66 -0.43 9.19 -1.57
N ALA A 67 0.28 9.93 -2.43
CA ALA A 67 1.12 11.05 -2.01
C ALA A 67 0.30 12.20 -1.42
N LEU A 68 -0.78 12.62 -2.08
CA LEU A 68 -1.65 13.69 -1.60
C LEU A 68 -2.40 13.28 -0.33
N ALA A 69 -2.92 12.06 -0.28
CA ALA A 69 -3.58 11.52 0.90
C ALA A 69 -2.61 11.44 2.09
N CYS A 70 -1.37 11.00 1.87
CA CYS A 70 -0.34 10.97 2.91
C CYS A 70 -0.01 12.37 3.44
N GLN A 71 0.13 13.37 2.57
CA GLN A 71 0.38 14.75 3.00
C GLN A 71 -0.76 15.29 3.88
N ILE A 72 -2.00 15.12 3.44
CA ILE A 72 -3.19 15.50 4.23
C ILE A 72 -3.22 14.71 5.54
N GLY A 73 -2.97 13.42 5.47
CA GLY A 73 -2.93 12.53 6.63
C GLY A 73 -1.89 12.95 7.65
N VAL A 74 -0.68 13.30 7.22
CA VAL A 74 0.37 13.82 8.12
C VAL A 74 -0.06 15.14 8.76
N CYS A 75 -0.63 16.08 8.00
CA CYS A 75 -1.12 17.34 8.54
C CYS A 75 -2.20 17.12 9.60
N ILE A 76 -3.22 16.32 9.30
CA ILE A 76 -4.31 16.01 10.23
C ILE A 76 -3.78 15.25 11.45
N GLY A 77 -2.96 14.22 11.24
CA GLY A 77 -2.42 13.37 12.30
C GLY A 77 -1.54 14.15 13.27
N VAL A 78 -0.66 15.04 12.77
CA VAL A 78 0.14 15.93 13.62
C VAL A 78 -0.75 16.86 14.44
N LEU A 79 -1.75 17.50 13.81
CA LEU A 79 -2.70 18.37 14.52
C LEU A 79 -3.44 17.62 15.63
N VAL A 80 -3.98 16.44 15.34
CA VAL A 80 -4.68 15.60 16.30
C VAL A 80 -3.75 15.18 17.44
N ALA A 81 -2.52 14.77 17.15
CA ALA A 81 -1.53 14.36 18.14
C ALA A 81 -1.14 15.54 19.05
N LEU A 82 -0.91 16.73 18.50
CA LEU A 82 -0.62 17.93 19.27
C LEU A 82 -1.78 18.34 20.16
N VAL A 83 -3.01 18.34 19.64
CA VAL A 83 -4.22 18.63 20.43
C VAL A 83 -4.35 17.65 21.59
N LYS A 84 -4.21 16.35 21.35
CA LYS A 84 -4.27 15.33 22.42
C LYS A 84 -3.17 15.50 23.45
N TYR A 85 -1.96 15.86 23.04
CA TYR A 85 -0.84 16.13 23.94
C TYR A 85 -1.13 17.33 24.85
N TYR A 86 -1.51 18.48 24.29
CA TYR A 86 -1.81 19.69 25.07
C TYR A 86 -3.07 19.55 25.92
N ALA A 87 -4.07 18.81 25.46
CA ALA A 87 -5.32 18.60 26.20
C ALA A 87 -5.17 17.64 27.38
N GLY A 88 -4.25 16.65 27.29
CA GLY A 88 -4.10 15.57 28.26
C GLY A 88 -3.76 16.05 29.68
N GLY A 89 -3.06 17.18 29.83
CA GLY A 89 -2.70 17.77 31.13
C GLY A 89 -3.72 18.80 31.70
N LYS A 90 -4.75 19.16 30.91
CA LYS A 90 -5.65 20.27 31.28
C LYS A 90 -7.00 19.80 31.82
N LYS A 91 -7.41 20.35 32.97
CA LYS A 91 -8.68 20.01 33.62
C LYS A 91 -9.89 20.81 33.10
N SER A 92 -9.67 21.82 32.24
CA SER A 92 -10.74 22.66 31.69
C SER A 92 -11.71 21.85 30.83
N PHE A 93 -13.01 22.13 30.94
CA PHE A 93 -14.08 21.46 30.18
C PHE A 93 -13.87 21.53 28.68
N GLY A 94 -13.47 22.70 28.14
CA GLY A 94 -13.22 22.86 26.70
C GLY A 94 -12.12 21.94 26.18
N TRP A 95 -11.00 21.79 26.92
CA TRP A 95 -9.92 20.89 26.52
C TRP A 95 -10.31 19.40 26.61
N LYS A 96 -11.13 19.03 27.59
CA LYS A 96 -11.68 17.67 27.69
C LYS A 96 -12.59 17.35 26.49
N THR A 97 -13.44 18.28 26.08
CA THR A 97 -14.31 18.12 24.91
C THR A 97 -13.52 17.95 23.64
N VAL A 98 -12.50 18.80 23.39
CA VAL A 98 -11.67 18.70 22.20
C VAL A 98 -10.87 17.40 22.16
N ASN A 99 -10.33 16.97 23.32
CA ASN A 99 -9.63 15.66 23.40
C ASN A 99 -10.58 14.49 23.12
N ALA A 100 -11.82 14.54 23.65
CA ALA A 100 -12.84 13.54 23.36
C ALA A 100 -13.20 13.50 21.87
N ALA A 101 -13.39 14.66 21.23
CA ALA A 101 -13.66 14.75 19.81
C ALA A 101 -12.53 14.14 18.96
N CYS A 102 -11.27 14.43 19.27
CA CYS A 102 -10.12 13.79 18.64
C CYS A 102 -10.10 12.27 18.86
N GLY A 103 -10.48 11.81 20.06
CA GLY A 103 -10.61 10.39 20.36
C GLY A 103 -11.70 9.71 19.53
N ILE A 104 -12.87 10.34 19.44
CA ILE A 104 -14.00 9.85 18.63
C ILE A 104 -13.59 9.78 17.14
N TYR A 105 -12.96 10.84 16.61
CA TYR A 105 -12.45 10.85 15.24
C TYR A 105 -11.55 9.64 14.95
N VAL A 106 -10.53 9.44 15.77
CA VAL A 106 -9.58 8.33 15.59
C VAL A 106 -10.28 6.98 15.68
N THR A 107 -11.19 6.81 16.65
CA THR A 107 -11.92 5.55 16.86
C THR A 107 -12.87 5.24 15.70
N VAL A 108 -13.65 6.23 15.24
CA VAL A 108 -14.64 6.04 14.17
C VAL A 108 -13.93 5.77 12.84
N ILE A 109 -12.94 6.58 12.51
CA ILE A 109 -12.23 6.45 11.22
C ILE A 109 -11.47 5.13 11.12
N ARG A 110 -10.77 4.71 12.19
CA ARG A 110 -10.06 3.41 12.20
C ARG A 110 -10.98 2.21 12.40
N GLY A 111 -12.18 2.43 12.94
CA GLY A 111 -13.18 1.39 13.16
C GLY A 111 -14.12 1.14 11.97
N THR A 112 -14.04 1.95 10.92
CA THR A 112 -14.90 1.80 9.73
C THR A 112 -14.08 1.48 8.48
N PRO A 113 -14.62 0.65 7.54
CA PRO A 113 -13.90 0.30 6.31
C PRO A 113 -13.67 1.51 5.40
N ILE A 114 -12.46 1.66 4.87
CA ILE A 114 -12.10 2.75 3.97
C ILE A 114 -12.99 2.84 2.72
N VAL A 115 -13.43 1.70 2.19
CA VAL A 115 -14.36 1.66 1.04
C VAL A 115 -15.68 2.38 1.36
N VAL A 116 -16.21 2.19 2.58
CA VAL A 116 -17.44 2.84 3.02
C VAL A 116 -17.22 4.35 3.17
N GLN A 117 -16.10 4.76 3.76
CA GLN A 117 -15.73 6.17 3.89
C GLN A 117 -15.60 6.84 2.51
N LEU A 118 -14.98 6.14 1.55
CA LEU A 118 -14.81 6.59 0.17
C LEU A 118 -16.16 6.78 -0.53
N LEU A 119 -17.08 5.82 -0.41
CA LEU A 119 -18.42 5.90 -0.98
C LEU A 119 -19.22 7.06 -0.37
N ILE A 120 -19.14 7.26 0.95
CA ILE A 120 -19.78 8.40 1.64
C ILE A 120 -19.21 9.72 1.12
N ALA A 121 -17.87 9.84 1.03
CA ALA A 121 -17.23 11.05 0.53
C ALA A 121 -17.67 11.37 -0.90
N TYR A 122 -17.72 10.38 -1.77
CA TYR A 122 -18.12 10.56 -3.17
C TYR A 122 -19.60 10.86 -3.34
N THR A 123 -20.49 10.22 -2.58
CA THR A 123 -21.93 10.38 -2.76
C THR A 123 -22.49 11.62 -2.08
N ILE A 124 -21.85 12.10 -1.01
CA ILE A 124 -22.41 13.18 -0.17
C ILE A 124 -21.56 14.46 -0.28
N LEU A 125 -20.23 14.37 -0.36
CA LEU A 125 -19.36 15.54 -0.21
C LEU A 125 -18.78 16.04 -1.53
N PHE A 126 -18.46 15.14 -2.48
CA PHE A 126 -17.74 15.47 -3.70
C PHE A 126 -18.42 14.90 -4.94
N ASN A 127 -18.40 15.69 -6.03
CA ASN A 127 -18.87 15.22 -7.34
C ASN A 127 -17.76 14.57 -8.18
N GLY A 128 -16.49 14.79 -7.82
CA GLY A 128 -15.31 14.25 -8.50
C GLY A 128 -14.72 13.06 -7.77
N SER A 129 -14.35 12.02 -8.52
CA SER A 129 -13.75 10.80 -7.93
C SER A 129 -12.36 11.05 -7.37
N PHE A 130 -11.57 11.94 -7.97
CA PHE A 130 -10.22 12.26 -7.50
C PHE A 130 -10.26 12.96 -6.15
N GLU A 131 -11.06 14.01 -6.00
CA GLU A 131 -11.22 14.80 -4.78
C GLU A 131 -11.77 13.95 -3.64
N ALA A 132 -12.76 13.10 -3.94
CA ALA A 132 -13.33 12.17 -2.98
C ALA A 132 -12.27 11.16 -2.47
N CYS A 133 -11.42 10.63 -3.37
CA CYS A 133 -10.31 9.76 -3.01
C CYS A 133 -9.30 10.46 -2.10
N VAL A 134 -8.82 11.64 -2.53
CA VAL A 134 -7.81 12.41 -1.77
C VAL A 134 -8.33 12.74 -0.37
N PHE A 135 -9.59 13.15 -0.27
CA PHE A 135 -10.22 13.45 1.01
C PHE A 135 -10.37 12.20 1.88
N ALA A 136 -11.00 11.15 1.36
CA ALA A 136 -11.29 9.94 2.15
C ALA A 136 -10.01 9.26 2.63
N PHE A 137 -9.03 9.05 1.75
CA PHE A 137 -7.74 8.46 2.11
C PHE A 137 -6.93 9.39 3.04
N GLY A 138 -6.98 10.70 2.82
CA GLY A 138 -6.29 11.68 3.67
C GLY A 138 -6.85 11.73 5.09
N VAL A 139 -8.18 11.76 5.24
CA VAL A 139 -8.85 11.71 6.55
C VAL A 139 -8.59 10.37 7.24
N ASN A 140 -8.64 9.26 6.49
CA ASN A 140 -8.34 7.94 7.01
C ASN A 140 -6.89 7.85 7.52
N SER A 141 -5.92 8.19 6.68
CA SER A 141 -4.50 8.19 7.05
C SER A 141 -4.21 9.13 8.22
N GLY A 142 -4.90 10.27 8.33
CA GLY A 142 -4.76 11.18 9.47
C GLY A 142 -5.03 10.54 10.82
N ALA A 143 -5.99 9.63 10.89
CA ALA A 143 -6.26 8.89 12.12
C ALA A 143 -5.15 7.87 12.45
N TYR A 144 -4.59 7.20 11.43
CA TYR A 144 -3.45 6.30 11.60
C TYR A 144 -2.18 7.05 11.99
N VAL A 145 -1.89 8.17 11.33
CA VAL A 145 -0.73 9.03 11.64
C VAL A 145 -0.81 9.56 13.06
N ALA A 146 -2.00 9.98 13.54
CA ALA A 146 -2.17 10.42 14.93
C ALA A 146 -1.78 9.33 15.94
N GLU A 147 -2.16 8.08 15.66
CA GLU A 147 -1.80 6.95 16.52
C GLU A 147 -0.32 6.55 16.37
N ILE A 148 0.26 6.66 15.16
CA ILE A 148 1.70 6.45 14.95
C ILE A 148 2.51 7.44 15.78
N ILE A 149 2.14 8.73 15.77
CA ILE A 149 2.82 9.76 16.56
C ILE A 149 2.65 9.48 18.06
N ARG A 150 1.44 9.17 18.50
CA ARG A 150 1.17 8.84 19.91
C ARG A 150 1.99 7.61 20.35
N GLY A 151 2.02 6.55 19.53
CA GLY A 151 2.78 5.33 19.80
C GLY A 151 4.29 5.59 19.82
N GLY A 152 4.80 6.40 18.87
CA GLY A 152 6.21 6.76 18.82
C GLY A 152 6.68 7.58 20.02
N ILE A 153 5.84 8.51 20.52
CA ILE A 153 6.15 9.23 21.77
C ILE A 153 6.09 8.28 22.98
N ALA A 154 5.07 7.43 23.04
CA ALA A 154 4.91 6.47 24.14
C ALA A 154 5.97 5.34 24.16
N SER A 155 6.71 5.14 23.08
CA SER A 155 7.79 4.15 23.02
C SER A 155 9.10 4.61 23.66
N ILE A 156 9.19 5.89 24.03
CA ILE A 156 10.38 6.44 24.69
C ILE A 156 10.31 6.09 26.19
N ASP A 157 11.45 5.63 26.71
CA ASP A 157 11.56 5.31 28.14
C ASP A 157 11.16 6.50 29.01
N PRO A 158 10.19 6.35 29.93
CA PRO A 158 9.78 7.40 30.86
C PRO A 158 10.94 7.99 31.67
N GLY A 159 11.98 7.19 31.94
CA GLY A 159 13.21 7.62 32.61
C GLY A 159 13.92 8.78 31.87
N GLN A 160 13.81 8.87 30.55
CA GLN A 160 14.32 9.99 29.77
C GLN A 160 13.66 11.32 30.15
N ALA A 161 12.34 11.28 30.32
CA ALA A 161 11.58 12.46 30.75
C ALA A 161 11.84 12.81 32.22
N GLU A 162 12.03 11.82 33.09
CA GLU A 162 12.38 12.00 34.49
C GLU A 162 13.77 12.59 34.66
N ALA A 163 14.77 12.08 33.95
CA ALA A 163 16.13 12.62 33.93
C ALA A 163 16.17 14.09 33.49
N GLY A 164 15.42 14.43 32.41
CA GLY A 164 15.31 15.82 31.97
C GLY A 164 14.76 16.76 33.04
N ARG A 165 13.69 16.34 33.74
CA ARG A 165 13.13 17.11 34.85
C ARG A 165 14.08 17.22 36.05
N SER A 166 14.82 16.15 36.34
CA SER A 166 15.83 16.15 37.43
C SER A 166 16.99 17.12 37.15
N LEU A 167 17.28 17.38 35.88
CA LEU A 167 18.24 18.41 35.44
C LEU A 167 17.64 19.83 35.42
N GLY A 168 16.41 20.02 35.89
CA GLY A 168 15.73 21.33 35.98
C GLY A 168 15.03 21.77 34.69
N LEU A 169 14.90 20.92 33.68
CA LEU A 169 14.16 21.26 32.47
C LEU A 169 12.65 21.28 32.76
N SER A 170 11.96 22.27 32.19
CA SER A 170 10.50 22.27 32.20
C SER A 170 9.95 21.10 31.35
N GLU A 171 8.69 20.71 31.59
CA GLU A 171 8.03 19.62 30.85
C GLU A 171 8.11 19.84 29.33
N GLY A 172 7.85 21.07 28.84
CA GLY A 172 7.93 21.41 27.42
C GLY A 172 9.35 21.38 26.87
N ALA A 173 10.36 21.79 27.67
CA ALA A 173 11.76 21.70 27.29
C ALA A 173 12.22 20.25 27.22
N THR A 174 11.85 19.44 28.20
CA THR A 174 12.12 17.98 28.21
C THR A 174 11.51 17.29 27.01
N MET A 175 10.24 17.57 26.68
CA MET A 175 9.57 17.03 25.50
C MET A 175 10.32 17.41 24.22
N ARG A 176 10.65 18.70 24.03
CA ARG A 176 11.26 19.21 22.81
C ARG A 176 12.71 18.78 22.61
N LEU A 177 13.49 18.74 23.70
CA LEU A 177 14.95 18.54 23.63
C LEU A 177 15.37 17.08 23.81
N ILE A 178 14.57 16.28 24.51
CA ILE A 178 14.93 14.90 24.86
C ILE A 178 13.98 13.88 24.21
N VAL A 179 12.66 14.00 24.47
CA VAL A 179 11.69 12.97 24.05
C VAL A 179 11.42 13.04 22.55
N LEU A 180 11.10 14.22 22.02
CA LEU A 180 10.68 14.37 20.63
C LEU A 180 11.76 13.98 19.62
N PRO A 181 13.06 14.33 19.76
CA PRO A 181 14.10 13.90 18.84
C PRO A 181 14.24 12.36 18.77
N GLN A 182 14.08 11.68 19.90
CA GLN A 182 14.11 10.22 19.96
C GLN A 182 12.82 9.62 19.36
N ALA A 183 11.65 10.17 19.70
CA ALA A 183 10.36 9.72 19.16
C ALA A 183 10.28 9.84 17.65
N VAL A 184 10.83 10.90 17.04
CA VAL A 184 10.85 11.09 15.58
C VAL A 184 11.58 9.94 14.88
N LYS A 185 12.64 9.38 15.46
CA LYS A 185 13.36 8.24 14.90
C LYS A 185 12.47 6.99 14.81
N ASN A 186 11.55 6.80 15.75
CA ASN A 186 10.58 5.70 15.75
C ASN A 186 9.36 6.01 14.86
N ILE A 187 8.94 7.28 14.80
CA ILE A 187 7.79 7.73 14.02
C ILE A 187 8.07 7.68 12.52
N LEU A 188 9.25 8.12 12.06
CA LEU A 188 9.56 8.22 10.62
C LEU A 188 9.43 6.87 9.87
N PRO A 189 9.98 5.74 10.35
CA PRO A 189 9.79 4.45 9.69
C PRO A 189 8.32 4.02 9.64
N ALA A 190 7.56 4.30 10.71
CA ALA A 190 6.15 3.96 10.79
C ALA A 190 5.31 4.81 9.81
N LEU A 191 5.61 6.11 9.65
CA LEU A 191 4.99 6.97 8.63
C LEU A 191 5.30 6.50 7.22
N PHE A 192 6.53 6.05 6.97
CA PHE A 192 6.90 5.50 5.67
C PHE A 192 6.13 4.20 5.38
N ASN A 193 5.94 3.35 6.38
CA ASN A 193 5.12 2.15 6.26
C ASN A 193 3.64 2.49 5.99
N GLU A 194 3.10 3.53 6.62
CA GLU A 194 1.76 4.06 6.34
C GLU A 194 1.63 4.49 4.87
N PHE A 195 2.63 5.20 4.32
CA PHE A 195 2.63 5.55 2.90
C PHE A 195 2.61 4.31 1.99
N ILE A 196 3.38 3.26 2.32
CA ILE A 196 3.36 1.98 1.59
C ILE A 196 1.98 1.32 1.69
N ALA A 197 1.31 1.41 2.83
CA ALA A 197 -0.04 0.90 3.01
C ALA A 197 -1.04 1.66 2.13
N LEU A 198 -0.99 2.99 2.12
CA LEU A 198 -1.83 3.85 1.27
C LEU A 198 -1.70 3.51 -0.22
N LEU A 199 -0.48 3.24 -0.72
CA LEU A 199 -0.28 2.82 -2.11
C LEU A 199 -1.11 1.60 -2.50
N LYS A 200 -1.33 0.67 -1.57
CA LYS A 200 -2.17 -0.52 -1.79
C LYS A 200 -3.65 -0.22 -1.57
N GLU A 201 -3.97 0.61 -0.60
CA GLU A 201 -5.34 0.99 -0.26
C GLU A 201 -6.01 1.81 -1.35
N THR A 202 -5.24 2.58 -2.14
CA THR A 202 -5.78 3.28 -3.33
C THR A 202 -6.41 2.34 -4.34
N SER A 203 -6.12 1.03 -4.31
CA SER A 203 -6.75 0.02 -5.18
C SER A 203 -8.27 -0.04 -5.09
N VAL A 204 -8.86 0.46 -3.99
CA VAL A 204 -10.32 0.55 -3.85
C VAL A 204 -10.92 1.81 -4.50
N ALA A 205 -10.11 2.74 -5.02
CA ALA A 205 -10.56 3.95 -5.71
C ALA A 205 -11.44 3.64 -6.94
N GLY A 206 -11.22 2.47 -7.53
CA GLY A 206 -12.03 1.95 -8.64
C GLY A 206 -13.52 1.79 -8.33
N TYR A 207 -13.94 1.69 -7.06
CA TYR A 207 -15.35 1.63 -6.66
C TYR A 207 -16.12 2.92 -7.00
N ILE A 208 -15.45 4.05 -7.06
CA ILE A 208 -16.02 5.35 -7.48
C ILE A 208 -15.49 5.79 -8.86
N ALA A 209 -15.11 4.84 -9.69
CA ALA A 209 -14.62 5.04 -11.05
C ALA A 209 -13.32 5.88 -11.18
N ALA A 210 -12.57 6.09 -10.11
CA ALA A 210 -11.23 6.65 -10.21
C ALA A 210 -10.30 5.66 -10.95
N ARG A 211 -9.56 6.18 -11.95
CA ARG A 211 -8.76 5.36 -12.87
C ARG A 211 -7.37 5.07 -12.30
N ASP A 212 -7.31 4.42 -11.14
CA ASP A 212 -6.07 3.88 -10.56
C ASP A 212 -5.57 2.65 -11.34
N LEU A 213 -4.41 2.12 -10.96
CA LEU A 213 -3.81 0.95 -11.60
C LEU A 213 -4.73 -0.28 -11.58
N THR A 214 -5.47 -0.50 -10.49
CA THR A 214 -6.40 -1.62 -10.35
C THR A 214 -7.60 -1.45 -11.28
N LYS A 215 -8.19 -0.25 -11.33
CA LYS A 215 -9.34 0.04 -12.21
C LYS A 215 -8.99 -0.06 -13.68
N VAL A 216 -7.81 0.43 -14.08
CA VAL A 216 -7.30 0.28 -15.44
C VAL A 216 -7.16 -1.20 -15.79
N SER A 217 -6.55 -1.97 -14.91
CA SER A 217 -6.35 -3.42 -15.13
C SER A 217 -7.67 -4.18 -15.21
N ASP A 218 -8.65 -3.83 -14.37
CA ASP A 218 -9.98 -4.42 -14.40
C ASP A 218 -10.74 -4.06 -15.68
N SER A 219 -10.60 -2.84 -16.17
CA SER A 219 -11.18 -2.40 -17.44
C SER A 219 -10.59 -3.18 -18.63
N ILE A 220 -9.26 -3.36 -18.66
CA ILE A 220 -8.61 -4.17 -19.70
C ILE A 220 -9.02 -5.64 -19.60
N ARG A 221 -9.17 -6.18 -18.39
CA ARG A 221 -9.68 -7.53 -18.12
C ARG A 221 -11.07 -7.72 -18.72
N GLY A 222 -11.98 -6.77 -18.48
CA GLY A 222 -13.34 -6.81 -19.03
C GLY A 222 -13.38 -6.80 -20.54
N ILE A 223 -12.53 -6.00 -21.20
CA ILE A 223 -12.44 -5.92 -22.67
C ILE A 223 -11.76 -7.16 -23.29
N ALA A 224 -10.73 -7.70 -22.62
CA ALA A 224 -9.95 -8.82 -23.12
C ALA A 224 -10.56 -10.19 -22.77
N PHE A 225 -11.54 -10.24 -21.89
CA PHE A 225 -12.10 -11.46 -21.28
C PHE A 225 -11.00 -12.41 -20.76
N ASN A 226 -9.95 -11.83 -20.18
CA ASN A 226 -8.76 -12.55 -19.70
C ASN A 226 -8.29 -11.93 -18.39
N SER A 227 -7.91 -12.75 -17.40
CA SER A 227 -7.46 -12.29 -16.08
C SER A 227 -6.00 -11.83 -16.02
N ALA A 228 -5.21 -11.98 -17.09
CA ALA A 228 -3.79 -11.58 -17.13
C ALA A 228 -3.53 -10.12 -16.71
N PRO A 229 -4.39 -9.11 -17.05
CA PRO A 229 -4.21 -7.73 -16.58
C PRO A 229 -4.11 -7.58 -15.07
N LEU A 230 -4.84 -8.40 -14.30
CA LEU A 230 -4.79 -8.35 -12.83
C LEU A 230 -3.45 -8.86 -12.28
N PHE A 231 -2.85 -9.88 -12.92
CA PHE A 231 -1.50 -10.35 -12.56
C PHE A 231 -0.43 -9.31 -12.90
N ILE A 232 -0.61 -8.57 -14.01
CA ILE A 232 0.28 -7.45 -14.37
C ILE A 232 0.19 -6.35 -13.31
N ALA A 233 -1.02 -5.95 -12.91
CA ALA A 233 -1.20 -4.99 -11.82
C ALA A 233 -0.55 -5.46 -10.52
N ALA A 234 -0.77 -6.72 -10.15
CA ALA A 234 -0.17 -7.30 -8.95
C ALA A 234 1.37 -7.27 -8.99
N ALA A 235 1.96 -7.57 -10.16
CA ALA A 235 3.41 -7.48 -10.35
C ALA A 235 3.92 -6.03 -10.23
N ILE A 236 3.21 -5.05 -10.81
CA ILE A 236 3.57 -3.63 -10.71
C ILE A 236 3.48 -3.15 -9.26
N TYR A 237 2.40 -3.48 -8.54
CA TYR A 237 2.27 -3.16 -7.11
C TYR A 237 3.38 -3.81 -6.29
N LEU A 238 3.72 -5.08 -6.57
CA LEU A 238 4.79 -5.77 -5.87
C LEU A 238 6.14 -5.08 -6.07
N LEU A 239 6.48 -4.73 -7.32
CA LEU A 239 7.72 -4.02 -7.63
C LEU A 239 7.78 -2.65 -6.94
N LEU A 240 6.66 -1.90 -6.95
CA LEU A 240 6.56 -0.63 -6.26
C LEU A 240 6.77 -0.78 -4.75
N VAL A 241 6.06 -1.72 -4.11
CA VAL A 241 6.16 -1.97 -2.66
C VAL A 241 7.55 -2.47 -2.26
N VAL A 242 8.15 -3.38 -3.03
CA VAL A 242 9.52 -3.87 -2.77
C VAL A 242 10.52 -2.72 -2.88
N GLY A 243 10.41 -1.88 -3.91
CA GLY A 243 11.25 -0.69 -4.07
C GLY A 243 11.13 0.27 -2.90
N MET A 244 9.89 0.59 -2.49
CA MET A 244 9.63 1.47 -1.34
C MET A 244 10.14 0.87 -0.03
N THR A 245 9.94 -0.43 0.19
CA THR A 245 10.45 -1.14 1.37
C THR A 245 11.99 -1.13 1.42
N ALA A 246 12.66 -1.21 0.28
CA ALA A 246 14.12 -1.10 0.22
C ALA A 246 14.61 0.31 0.64
N ILE A 247 13.89 1.36 0.23
CA ILE A 247 14.15 2.75 0.65
C ILE A 247 13.92 2.89 2.17
N GLN A 248 12.81 2.35 2.69
CA GLN A 248 12.51 2.35 4.12
C GLN A 248 13.64 1.70 4.94
N LYS A 249 14.07 0.49 4.57
CA LYS A 249 15.18 -0.20 5.25
C LYS A 249 16.48 0.58 5.24
N LYS A 250 16.76 1.32 4.15
CA LYS A 250 17.95 2.19 4.09
C LYS A 250 17.83 3.37 5.04
N MET A 251 16.64 3.96 5.16
CA MET A 251 16.35 5.03 6.12
C MET A 251 16.51 4.53 7.56
N GLU A 252 15.91 3.39 7.91
CA GLU A 252 16.02 2.78 9.25
C GLU A 252 17.46 2.53 9.66
N ARG A 253 18.28 2.00 8.75
CA ARG A 253 19.72 1.78 9.01
C ARG A 253 20.46 3.08 9.31
N ARG A 254 20.13 4.18 8.60
CA ARG A 254 20.75 5.50 8.85
C ARG A 254 20.33 6.08 10.20
N LEU A 255 19.06 5.93 10.57
CA LEU A 255 18.54 6.38 11.88
C LEU A 255 19.22 5.61 13.02
N ALA A 256 19.35 4.28 12.91
CA ALA A 256 20.00 3.45 13.91
C ALA A 256 21.52 3.74 14.05
N GLN A 257 22.20 4.19 13.01
CA GLN A 257 23.61 4.61 13.08
C GLN A 257 23.78 5.90 13.88
N SER A 258 22.81 6.82 13.83
CA SER A 258 22.87 8.08 14.57
C SER A 258 22.65 7.91 16.10
N ASP A 259 22.33 6.71 16.57
CA ASP A 259 22.22 6.40 18.01
C ASP A 259 23.54 5.85 18.60
N ARG A 260 24.51 5.52 17.76
CA ARG A 260 25.78 4.92 18.16
C ARG A 260 26.96 5.91 18.13
N GLY A 261 26.74 7.12 17.68
CA GLY A 261 27.72 8.23 17.68
C GLY A 261 27.28 9.32 18.63
#